data_7b60544ee0a2a0805b28f75c60d66968
#
_entry.id   7b60544ee0a2a0805b28f75c60d66968
#
_cell.length_a   1.000
_cell.length_b   1.000
_cell.length_c   1.000
_cell.angle_alpha   90.00
_cell.angle_beta   90.00
_cell.angle_gamma   90.00
#
_symmetry.space_group_name_H-M   'P 1'
#
loop_
_entity.id
_entity.type
_entity.pdbx_description
1 polymer ?
#
loop_
_entity_poly.entity_id
_entity_poly.type
_entity_poly.pdbx_seq_one_letter_code
_entity_poly.pdbx_strand_id
1 'polypeptide(L)'
;VGAAQRSARTPEEKKNLYIRIAIMIVAACIFVFAGSQIFMIFYKYYESDKIYSNVSNEVLNNSGHIASIITEGPDNSANIQVEAFDYDHEKLLSINSDAIGYFYLPASNTRLPLVQGSDNDYYLNHSFDGTNNSSGCVFEDYRIKDGISSTNVILYGHHMKNDGMFAPLKYYQNQNYYNTQGND
;
A
#
# COMPACT_ATOMS: atom_id res chain seq x y z
N VAL A 1 -64.40 19.56 -19.46
CA VAL A 1 -63.11 19.15 -18.94
C VAL A 1 -63.09 17.61 -19.01
N GLY A 2 -62.49 17.08 -20.07
CA GLY A 2 -62.47 15.61 -20.35
C GLY A 2 -61.46 14.93 -19.47
N ALA A 3 -61.89 14.05 -18.58
CA ALA A 3 -61.06 13.08 -17.90
C ALA A 3 -60.55 12.04 -18.92
N ALA A 4 -59.26 12.00 -19.19
CA ALA A 4 -58.67 10.97 -20.04
C ALA A 4 -58.81 9.60 -19.35
N GLN A 5 -59.70 8.74 -19.88
CA GLN A 5 -59.85 7.36 -19.48
C GLN A 5 -58.53 6.62 -19.82
N ARG A 6 -57.72 6.29 -18.78
CA ARG A 6 -56.62 5.36 -18.94
C ARG A 6 -57.12 3.98 -19.31
N SER A 7 -57.03 3.63 -20.56
CA SER A 7 -57.36 2.26 -21.05
C SER A 7 -56.57 1.21 -20.26
N ALA A 8 -57.27 0.17 -19.81
CA ALA A 8 -56.62 -0.95 -19.11
C ALA A 8 -55.67 -1.69 -20.09
N ARG A 9 -54.41 -1.92 -19.65
CA ARG A 9 -53.38 -2.61 -20.46
C ARG A 9 -53.85 -4.01 -20.86
N THR A 10 -53.58 -4.37 -22.09
CA THR A 10 -53.85 -5.73 -22.61
C THR A 10 -53.01 -6.79 -21.89
N PRO A 11 -53.38 -8.06 -21.87
CA PRO A 11 -52.58 -9.12 -21.25
C PRO A 11 -51.16 -9.19 -21.79
N GLU A 12 -50.94 -8.94 -23.06
CA GLU A 12 -49.62 -8.94 -23.71
C GLU A 12 -48.77 -7.74 -23.30
N GLU A 13 -49.36 -6.56 -23.17
CA GLU A 13 -48.68 -5.37 -22.63
C GLU A 13 -48.27 -5.56 -21.17
N LYS A 14 -49.08 -6.25 -20.37
CA LYS A 14 -48.71 -6.59 -18.99
C LYS A 14 -47.55 -7.58 -18.96
N LYS A 15 -47.54 -8.60 -19.80
CA LYS A 15 -46.42 -9.57 -19.92
C LYS A 15 -45.12 -8.85 -20.28
N ASN A 16 -45.15 -8.00 -21.29
CA ASN A 16 -43.99 -7.25 -21.74
C ASN A 16 -43.50 -6.26 -20.66
N LEU A 17 -44.41 -5.69 -19.89
CA LEU A 17 -44.05 -4.83 -18.74
C LEU A 17 -43.31 -5.63 -17.65
N TYR A 18 -43.83 -6.82 -17.28
CA TYR A 18 -43.17 -7.67 -16.28
C TYR A 18 -41.79 -8.14 -16.74
N ILE A 19 -41.60 -8.49 -18.01
CA ILE A 19 -40.30 -8.82 -18.58
C ILE A 19 -39.34 -7.64 -18.47
N ARG A 20 -39.78 -6.44 -18.83
CA ARG A 20 -38.93 -5.22 -18.69
C ARG A 20 -38.57 -4.92 -17.24
N ILE A 21 -39.51 -5.06 -16.31
CA ILE A 21 -39.26 -4.89 -14.88
C ILE A 21 -38.25 -5.94 -14.40
N ALA A 22 -38.42 -7.21 -14.79
CA ALA A 22 -37.46 -8.26 -14.40
C ALA A 22 -36.06 -7.98 -14.92
N ILE A 23 -35.92 -7.54 -16.17
CA ILE A 23 -34.61 -7.15 -16.74
C ILE A 23 -34.01 -5.96 -15.96
N MET A 24 -34.81 -4.96 -15.62
CA MET A 24 -34.33 -3.81 -14.83
C MET A 24 -33.86 -4.24 -13.43
N ILE A 25 -34.58 -5.14 -12.76
CA ILE A 25 -34.18 -5.68 -11.46
C ILE A 25 -32.85 -6.43 -11.55
N VAL A 26 -32.72 -7.32 -12.56
CA VAL A 26 -31.45 -8.05 -12.76
C VAL A 26 -30.30 -7.08 -13.03
N ALA A 27 -30.50 -6.10 -13.90
CA ALA A 27 -29.48 -5.07 -14.17
C ALA A 27 -29.09 -4.29 -12.91
N ALA A 28 -30.08 -3.90 -12.09
CA ALA A 28 -29.84 -3.23 -10.82
C ALA A 28 -29.05 -4.11 -9.84
N CYS A 29 -29.37 -5.39 -9.74
CA CYS A 29 -28.62 -6.34 -8.90
C CYS A 29 -27.16 -6.48 -9.35
N ILE A 30 -26.92 -6.59 -10.66
CA ILE A 30 -25.55 -6.64 -11.23
C ILE A 30 -24.80 -5.36 -10.90
N PHE A 31 -25.44 -4.21 -11.05
CA PHE A 31 -24.82 -2.90 -10.76
C PHE A 31 -24.44 -2.77 -9.28
N VAL A 32 -25.35 -3.14 -8.37
CA VAL A 32 -25.08 -3.13 -6.92
C VAL A 32 -23.95 -4.09 -6.57
N PHE A 33 -23.95 -5.29 -7.15
CA PHE A 33 -22.88 -6.26 -6.92
C PHE A 33 -21.53 -5.74 -7.42
N ALA A 34 -21.45 -5.19 -8.63
CA ALA A 34 -20.22 -4.61 -9.16
C ALA A 34 -19.73 -3.43 -8.31
N GLY A 35 -20.64 -2.55 -7.90
CA GLY A 35 -20.33 -1.43 -7.01
C GLY A 35 -19.78 -1.88 -5.65
N SER A 36 -20.34 -2.95 -5.08
CA SER A 36 -19.85 -3.52 -3.82
C SER A 36 -18.43 -4.08 -3.94
N GLN A 37 -18.08 -4.71 -5.07
CA GLN A 37 -16.71 -5.20 -5.31
C GLN A 37 -15.70 -4.05 -5.40
N ILE A 38 -16.06 -2.98 -6.13
CA ILE A 38 -15.22 -1.79 -6.24
C ILE A 38 -15.04 -1.13 -4.86
N PHE A 39 -16.13 -0.97 -4.11
CA PHE A 39 -16.08 -0.42 -2.75
C PHE A 39 -15.16 -1.22 -1.83
N MET A 40 -15.23 -2.57 -1.86
CA MET A 40 -14.37 -3.43 -1.06
C MET A 40 -12.88 -3.26 -1.39
N ILE A 41 -12.54 -3.05 -2.67
CA ILE A 41 -11.15 -2.79 -3.08
C ILE A 41 -10.66 -1.46 -2.49
N PHE A 42 -11.43 -0.39 -2.64
CA PHE A 42 -11.06 0.93 -2.08
C PHE A 42 -11.01 0.91 -0.55
N TYR A 43 -11.91 0.19 0.10
CA TYR A 43 -11.90 0.04 1.55
C TYR A 43 -10.62 -0.63 2.05
N LYS A 44 -10.16 -1.70 1.39
CA LYS A 44 -8.90 -2.37 1.73
C LYS A 44 -7.68 -1.45 1.57
N TYR A 45 -7.64 -0.65 0.51
CA TYR A 45 -6.57 0.34 0.35
C TYR A 45 -6.58 1.38 1.45
N TYR A 46 -7.76 1.93 1.77
CA TYR A 46 -7.91 2.89 2.87
C TYR A 46 -7.46 2.32 4.22
N GLU A 47 -7.86 1.08 4.52
CA GLU A 47 -7.45 0.39 5.75
C GLU A 47 -5.93 0.21 5.82
N SER A 48 -5.30 -0.21 4.71
CA SER A 48 -3.86 -0.31 4.58
C SER A 48 -3.17 1.03 4.84
N ASP A 49 -3.58 2.07 4.14
CA ASP A 49 -2.98 3.41 4.29
C ASP A 49 -3.11 3.92 5.72
N LYS A 50 -4.22 3.62 6.40
CA LYS A 50 -4.43 3.97 7.80
C LYS A 50 -3.47 3.25 8.74
N ILE A 51 -3.25 1.94 8.55
CA ILE A 51 -2.30 1.16 9.37
C ILE A 51 -0.90 1.76 9.24
N TYR A 52 -0.40 1.94 8.02
CA TYR A 52 0.95 2.47 7.79
C TYR A 52 1.11 3.92 8.23
N SER A 53 0.08 4.73 8.10
CA SER A 53 0.04 6.09 8.61
C SER A 53 0.10 6.13 10.13
N ASN A 54 -0.62 5.25 10.82
CA ASN A 54 -0.58 5.15 12.28
C ASN A 54 0.80 4.71 12.77
N VAL A 55 1.36 3.64 12.20
CA VAL A 55 2.71 3.17 12.54
C VAL A 55 3.74 4.29 12.31
N SER A 56 3.67 4.96 11.17
CA SER A 56 4.54 6.08 10.85
C SER A 56 4.45 7.21 11.88
N ASN A 57 3.24 7.60 12.26
CA ASN A 57 3.01 8.66 13.26
C ASN A 57 3.46 8.29 14.67
N GLU A 58 3.44 7.01 15.02
CA GLU A 58 3.88 6.52 16.33
C GLU A 58 5.39 6.38 16.44
N VAL A 59 6.04 6.01 15.34
CA VAL A 59 7.45 5.62 15.29
C VAL A 59 8.35 6.77 14.84
N LEU A 60 7.83 7.65 13.97
CA LEU A 60 8.59 8.79 13.51
C LEU A 60 8.49 9.92 14.54
N ASN A 61 9.60 10.25 15.16
CA ASN A 61 9.66 11.42 16.02
C ASN A 61 9.21 12.66 15.25
N ASN A 62 8.42 13.54 15.91
CA ASN A 62 7.72 14.74 15.37
C ASN A 62 8.58 15.74 14.60
N SER A 63 9.82 15.45 14.42
CA SER A 63 10.76 16.27 13.71
C SER A 63 11.20 15.59 12.45
N GLY A 64 10.60 15.18 11.53
CA GLY A 64 11.10 14.72 10.19
C GLY A 64 12.55 15.13 9.86
N HIS A 65 13.36 15.25 10.88
CA HIS A 65 14.76 15.59 10.82
C HIS A 65 15.52 14.37 10.33
N ILE A 66 15.88 14.47 9.09
CA ILE A 66 17.00 13.81 8.49
C ILE A 66 18.21 14.22 9.34
N ALA A 67 18.67 13.34 10.22
CA ALA A 67 19.93 13.53 10.88
C ALA A 67 21.01 13.36 9.81
N SER A 68 21.70 14.44 9.42
CA SER A 68 22.84 14.33 8.51
C SER A 68 23.98 13.63 9.26
N ILE A 69 24.20 12.36 8.98
CA ILE A 69 25.38 11.64 9.45
C ILE A 69 26.51 11.95 8.47
N ILE A 70 27.52 12.66 8.94
CA ILE A 70 28.76 12.85 8.19
C ILE A 70 29.59 11.58 8.38
N THR A 71 29.60 10.71 7.38
CA THR A 71 30.53 9.57 7.34
C THR A 71 31.82 10.02 6.66
N GLU A 72 32.93 9.98 7.39
CA GLU A 72 34.26 10.15 6.80
C GLU A 72 34.57 8.92 5.94
N GLY A 73 34.72 9.11 4.65
CA GLY A 73 35.19 8.05 3.74
C GLY A 73 36.66 7.67 4.06
N PRO A 74 37.12 6.45 3.73
CA PRO A 74 38.43 5.94 4.08
C PRO A 74 39.60 6.71 3.45
N ASP A 75 39.39 7.67 2.60
CA ASP A 75 40.43 8.44 1.87
C ASP A 75 40.22 9.97 1.90
N ASN A 76 39.43 10.49 2.85
CA ASN A 76 39.27 11.94 3.09
C ASN A 76 38.70 12.75 1.89
N SER A 77 38.07 12.13 0.91
CA SER A 77 37.74 12.77 -0.35
C SER A 77 36.26 13.06 -0.62
N ALA A 78 35.34 12.75 0.30
CA ALA A 78 33.97 13.26 0.24
C ALA A 78 33.27 13.20 1.60
N ASN A 79 32.80 14.33 2.09
CA ASN A 79 31.74 14.36 3.12
C ASN A 79 30.44 13.87 2.45
N ILE A 80 30.18 12.59 2.50
CA ILE A 80 28.90 12.03 2.08
C ILE A 80 27.91 12.36 3.21
N GLN A 81 27.04 13.34 2.98
CA GLN A 81 25.89 13.55 3.85
C GLN A 81 24.90 12.42 3.58
N VAL A 82 24.89 11.42 4.42
CA VAL A 82 23.82 10.40 4.43
C VAL A 82 22.70 10.97 5.28
N GLU A 83 21.57 11.24 4.65
CA GLU A 83 20.35 11.57 5.38
C GLU A 83 19.91 10.34 6.17
N ALA A 84 20.20 10.32 7.46
CA ALA A 84 19.73 9.27 8.35
C ALA A 84 18.27 9.56 8.72
N PHE A 85 17.41 8.60 8.45
CA PHE A 85 16.02 8.65 8.83
C PHE A 85 15.89 8.31 10.31
N ASP A 86 15.43 9.26 11.13
CA ASP A 86 15.28 9.08 12.58
C ASP A 86 13.92 8.45 12.90
N TYR A 87 13.93 7.27 13.51
CA TYR A 87 12.75 6.56 13.97
C TYR A 87 13.01 5.84 15.31
N ASP A 88 11.96 5.69 16.09
CA ASP A 88 12.00 4.96 17.35
C ASP A 88 11.92 3.44 17.11
N HIS A 89 13.08 2.77 17.12
CA HIS A 89 13.18 1.33 16.89
C HIS A 89 12.52 0.51 18.02
N GLU A 90 12.64 0.94 19.28
CA GLU A 90 12.00 0.26 20.42
C GLU A 90 10.47 0.31 20.30
N LYS A 91 9.94 1.44 19.86
CA LYS A 91 8.53 1.60 19.58
C LYS A 91 8.08 0.71 18.43
N LEU A 92 8.89 0.61 17.36
CA LEU A 92 8.62 -0.29 16.23
C LEU A 92 8.53 -1.75 16.70
N LEU A 93 9.51 -2.21 17.50
CA LEU A 93 9.52 -3.55 18.12
C LEU A 93 8.33 -3.79 19.04
N SER A 94 7.84 -2.76 19.74
CA SER A 94 6.67 -2.89 20.61
C SER A 94 5.38 -3.18 19.85
N ILE A 95 5.30 -2.77 18.57
CA ILE A 95 4.14 -3.02 17.68
C ILE A 95 4.29 -4.40 17.05
N ASN A 96 5.49 -4.74 16.57
CA ASN A 96 5.78 -6.02 15.94
C ASN A 96 7.21 -6.49 16.28
N SER A 97 7.32 -7.64 16.95
CA SER A 97 8.61 -8.24 17.33
C SER A 97 9.46 -8.70 16.15
N ASP A 98 8.88 -8.87 14.95
CA ASP A 98 9.58 -9.23 13.71
C ASP A 98 10.17 -7.99 13.01
N ALA A 99 10.01 -6.80 13.59
CA ALA A 99 10.56 -5.58 13.02
C ALA A 99 12.09 -5.60 13.03
N ILE A 100 12.69 -5.31 11.88
CA ILE A 100 14.15 -5.24 11.72
C ILE A 100 14.63 -3.84 11.33
N GLY A 101 13.74 -2.94 10.96
CA GLY A 101 14.09 -1.60 10.57
C GLY A 101 12.99 -0.85 9.86
N TYR A 102 13.41 0.17 9.11
CA TYR A 102 12.52 1.03 8.35
C TYR A 102 13.08 1.24 6.94
N PHE A 103 12.27 1.00 5.92
CA PHE A 103 12.63 1.27 4.55
C PHE A 103 12.23 2.70 4.18
N TYR A 104 13.20 3.48 3.70
CA TYR A 104 12.97 4.84 3.23
C TYR A 104 13.49 5.01 1.81
N LEU A 105 12.65 5.50 0.92
CA LEU A 105 12.97 5.86 -0.44
C LEU A 105 12.72 7.36 -0.63
N PRO A 106 13.75 8.22 -0.55
CA PRO A 106 13.62 9.68 -0.55
C PRO A 106 12.86 10.23 -1.74
N ALA A 107 13.21 9.77 -2.93
CA ALA A 107 12.66 10.24 -4.21
C ALA A 107 11.13 10.18 -4.30
N SER A 108 10.49 9.20 -3.68
CA SER A 108 9.04 9.05 -3.62
C SER A 108 8.44 9.33 -2.24
N ASN A 109 9.29 9.72 -1.28
CA ASN A 109 8.93 9.84 0.14
C ASN A 109 8.24 8.59 0.70
N THR A 110 8.61 7.41 0.16
CA THR A 110 8.06 6.13 0.60
C THR A 110 8.72 5.71 1.90
N ARG A 111 7.91 5.51 2.94
CA ARG A 111 8.35 5.19 4.30
C ARG A 111 7.57 3.98 4.78
N LEU A 112 8.26 2.85 4.96
CA LEU A 112 7.62 1.59 5.30
C LEU A 112 8.42 0.86 6.38
N PRO A 113 7.77 0.35 7.43
CA PRO A 113 8.42 -0.55 8.38
C PRO A 113 8.86 -1.82 7.68
N LEU A 114 10.00 -2.34 8.07
CA LEU A 114 10.61 -3.54 7.53
C LEU A 114 10.60 -4.66 8.57
N VAL A 115 10.15 -5.83 8.17
CA VAL A 115 10.09 -7.02 9.03
C VAL A 115 10.88 -8.18 8.45
N GLN A 116 11.24 -9.15 9.30
CA GLN A 116 11.73 -10.45 8.86
C GLN A 116 10.97 -11.55 9.61
N GLY A 117 10.12 -12.28 8.90
CA GLY A 117 9.38 -13.41 9.45
C GLY A 117 10.15 -14.72 9.42
N SER A 118 9.49 -15.81 9.82
CA SER A 118 10.03 -17.16 9.74
C SER A 118 9.93 -17.81 8.35
N ASP A 119 9.22 -17.17 7.43
CA ASP A 119 8.98 -17.60 6.04
C ASP A 119 8.81 -16.39 5.12
N ASN A 120 8.66 -16.63 3.81
CA ASN A 120 8.41 -15.58 2.81
C ASN A 120 6.94 -15.45 2.39
N ASP A 121 6.00 -16.06 3.12
CA ASP A 121 4.58 -16.11 2.74
C ASP A 121 3.69 -15.28 3.65
N TYR A 122 3.96 -15.25 4.95
CA TYR A 122 3.11 -14.61 5.96
C TYR A 122 2.86 -13.12 5.64
N TYR A 123 3.94 -12.35 5.42
CA TYR A 123 3.86 -10.91 5.18
C TYR A 123 3.40 -10.53 3.77
N LEU A 124 3.16 -11.50 2.89
CA LEU A 124 2.45 -11.22 1.62
C LEU A 124 0.98 -10.78 1.85
N ASN A 125 0.38 -11.25 2.94
CA ASN A 125 -1.05 -11.04 3.23
C ASN A 125 -1.32 -10.50 4.64
N HIS A 126 -0.29 -10.06 5.35
CA HIS A 126 -0.40 -9.45 6.68
C HIS A 126 0.35 -8.13 6.70
N SER A 127 -0.30 -7.09 7.21
CA SER A 127 0.33 -5.79 7.44
C SER A 127 1.30 -5.82 8.62
N PHE A 128 2.01 -4.72 8.84
CA PHE A 128 3.02 -4.61 9.88
C PHE A 128 2.50 -4.97 11.29
N ASP A 129 1.27 -4.64 11.62
CA ASP A 129 0.62 -4.96 12.90
C ASP A 129 0.11 -6.40 13.01
N GLY A 130 0.39 -7.25 12.02
CA GLY A 130 -0.05 -8.64 11.96
C GLY A 130 -1.50 -8.84 11.52
N THR A 131 -2.24 -7.79 11.18
CA THR A 131 -3.61 -7.93 10.66
C THR A 131 -3.61 -8.44 9.22
N ASN A 132 -4.64 -9.25 8.87
CA ASN A 132 -4.80 -9.74 7.51
C ASN A 132 -5.09 -8.59 6.56
N ASN A 133 -4.20 -8.35 5.60
CA ASN A 133 -4.26 -7.25 4.66
C ASN A 133 -3.61 -7.64 3.33
N SER A 134 -4.34 -7.48 2.23
CA SER A 134 -3.86 -7.83 0.88
C SER A 134 -2.72 -6.94 0.36
N SER A 135 -2.40 -5.84 1.04
CA SER A 135 -1.24 -5.01 0.71
C SER A 135 0.06 -5.59 1.30
N GLY A 136 -0.06 -6.52 2.24
CA GLY A 136 1.09 -7.12 2.91
C GLY A 136 1.94 -6.12 3.69
N CYS A 137 3.17 -6.51 3.97
CA CYS A 137 4.24 -5.67 4.51
C CYS A 137 5.48 -5.78 3.63
N VAL A 138 6.43 -4.85 3.76
CA VAL A 138 7.76 -5.03 3.21
C VAL A 138 8.56 -5.92 4.16
N PHE A 139 9.16 -6.99 3.62
CA PHE A 139 9.88 -7.96 4.44
C PHE A 139 11.17 -8.43 3.80
N GLU A 140 12.14 -8.76 4.66
CA GLU A 140 13.40 -9.37 4.27
C GLU A 140 13.25 -10.89 4.11
N ASP A 141 13.99 -11.47 3.17
CA ASP A 141 14.01 -12.92 2.96
C ASP A 141 14.45 -13.63 4.26
N TYR A 142 13.64 -14.57 4.75
CA TYR A 142 13.88 -15.29 6.03
C TYR A 142 15.20 -16.07 6.07
N ARG A 143 15.81 -16.34 4.92
CA ARG A 143 17.09 -17.06 4.81
C ARG A 143 18.31 -16.19 5.11
N ILE A 144 18.14 -14.87 5.10
CA ILE A 144 19.20 -13.92 5.42
C ILE A 144 19.43 -13.96 6.93
N LYS A 145 20.66 -14.29 7.35
CA LYS A 145 20.98 -14.50 8.78
C LYS A 145 21.60 -13.27 9.43
N ASP A 146 22.34 -12.48 8.65
CA ASP A 146 23.09 -11.33 9.13
C ASP A 146 22.35 -10.00 8.88
N GLY A 147 21.04 -10.08 8.51
CA GLY A 147 20.18 -8.94 8.22
C GLY A 147 20.81 -8.00 7.19
N ILE A 148 20.66 -6.70 7.41
CA ILE A 148 21.20 -5.66 6.51
C ILE A 148 22.72 -5.63 6.41
N SER A 149 23.44 -6.35 7.28
CA SER A 149 24.90 -6.52 7.20
C SER A 149 25.34 -7.61 6.22
N SER A 150 24.40 -8.36 5.65
CA SER A 150 24.67 -9.37 4.64
C SER A 150 25.19 -8.74 3.35
N THR A 151 26.08 -9.45 2.64
CA THR A 151 26.60 -9.02 1.33
C THR A 151 25.47 -8.81 0.29
N ASN A 152 24.37 -9.53 0.44
CA ASN A 152 23.19 -9.43 -0.42
C ASN A 152 21.93 -9.47 0.44
N VAL A 153 21.14 -8.41 0.40
CA VAL A 153 19.87 -8.28 1.10
C VAL A 153 18.74 -8.32 0.07
N ILE A 154 17.77 -9.20 0.28
CA ILE A 154 16.60 -9.34 -0.60
C ILE A 154 15.38 -8.90 0.18
N LEU A 155 14.71 -7.86 -0.31
CA LEU A 155 13.47 -7.35 0.22
C LEU A 155 12.32 -7.65 -0.73
N TYR A 156 11.19 -8.05 -0.17
CA TYR A 156 9.94 -8.29 -0.88
C TYR A 156 8.88 -7.26 -0.50
N GLY A 157 8.05 -6.91 -1.44
CA GLY A 157 6.91 -6.03 -1.21
C GLY A 157 6.00 -5.99 -2.43
N HIS A 158 4.71 -5.81 -2.21
CA HIS A 158 3.74 -5.72 -3.31
C HIS A 158 3.94 -4.46 -4.15
N HIS A 159 3.66 -4.58 -5.46
CA HIS A 159 3.50 -3.45 -6.37
C HIS A 159 2.02 -3.09 -6.46
N MET A 160 1.56 -2.16 -5.61
CA MET A 160 0.15 -1.80 -5.49
C MET A 160 -0.29 -0.81 -6.57
N LYS A 161 -1.57 -0.89 -6.99
CA LYS A 161 -2.13 0.04 -8.00
C LYS A 161 -2.36 1.46 -7.48
N ASN A 162 -2.42 1.65 -6.16
CA ASN A 162 -2.56 2.95 -5.49
C ASN A 162 -1.21 3.57 -5.10
N ASP A 163 -0.11 3.17 -5.76
CA ASP A 163 1.25 3.61 -5.47
C ASP A 163 1.77 3.25 -4.05
N GLY A 164 1.11 2.31 -3.37
CA GLY A 164 1.57 1.76 -2.09
C GLY A 164 2.71 0.74 -2.25
N MET A 165 3.35 0.43 -1.13
CA MET A 165 4.46 -0.52 -1.02
C MET A 165 5.59 -0.21 -2.01
N PHE A 166 6.05 -1.18 -2.81
CA PHE A 166 7.12 -1.00 -3.79
C PHE A 166 6.66 -0.44 -5.14
N ALA A 167 5.39 -0.05 -5.29
CA ALA A 167 4.91 0.53 -6.54
C ALA A 167 5.69 1.79 -6.99
N PRO A 168 6.17 2.68 -6.11
CA PRO A 168 6.98 3.84 -6.52
C PRO A 168 8.30 3.48 -7.21
N LEU A 169 8.85 2.27 -7.00
CA LEU A 169 10.06 1.83 -7.70
C LEU A 169 9.92 1.81 -9.23
N LYS A 170 8.68 1.75 -9.75
CA LYS A 170 8.42 1.83 -11.19
C LYS A 170 8.92 3.15 -11.83
N TYR A 171 8.97 4.22 -11.05
CA TYR A 171 9.40 5.52 -11.56
C TYR A 171 10.87 5.54 -11.97
N TYR A 172 11.70 4.68 -11.35
CA TYR A 172 13.12 4.52 -11.71
C TYR A 172 13.36 3.88 -13.09
N GLN A 173 12.30 3.35 -13.73
CA GLN A 173 12.36 2.93 -15.14
C GLN A 173 12.48 4.13 -16.10
N ASN A 174 12.11 5.33 -15.64
CA ASN A 174 12.28 6.56 -16.40
C ASN A 174 13.71 7.11 -16.17
N GLN A 175 14.51 7.21 -17.25
CA GLN A 175 15.91 7.66 -17.15
C GLN A 175 16.03 9.08 -16.58
N ASN A 176 15.10 9.98 -16.90
CA ASN A 176 15.13 11.33 -16.34
C ASN A 176 14.86 11.32 -14.84
N TYR A 177 13.89 10.52 -14.40
CA TYR A 177 13.61 10.35 -12.97
C TYR A 177 14.83 9.78 -12.24
N TYR A 178 15.42 8.71 -12.78
CA TYR A 178 16.63 8.10 -12.24
C TYR A 178 17.78 9.12 -12.11
N ASN A 179 18.00 9.93 -13.15
CA ASN A 179 19.10 10.91 -13.17
C ASN A 179 18.87 12.10 -12.23
N THR A 180 17.61 12.45 -11.93
CA THR A 180 17.27 13.62 -11.12
C THR A 180 17.00 13.29 -9.65
N GLN A 181 16.59 12.05 -9.37
CA GLN A 181 16.15 11.63 -8.02
C GLN A 181 16.94 10.43 -7.49
N GLY A 182 17.73 9.75 -8.30
CA GLY A 182 18.40 8.51 -7.93
C GLY A 182 19.88 8.62 -7.62
N ASN A 183 20.45 9.82 -7.66
CA ASN A 183 21.89 10.07 -7.47
C ASN A 183 22.21 10.95 -6.26
N ASP A 184 21.23 11.21 -5.38
CA ASP A 184 21.46 11.94 -4.11
C ASP A 184 21.60 10.98 -2.96
#